data_eb7cd949e984911f774c43ed35990908
#
_entry.id   eb7cd949e984911f774c43ed35990908
#
_cell.length_a   1.000
_cell.length_b   1.000
_cell.length_c   1.000
_cell.angle_alpha   90.00
_cell.angle_beta   90.00
_cell.angle_gamma   90.00
#
_symmetry.space_group_name_H-M   'P 1'
#
loop_
_entity.id
_entity.type
_entity.pdbx_description
1 polymer ?
#
loop_
_entity_poly.entity_id
_entity_poly.type
_entity_poly.pdbx_seq_one_letter_code
_entity_poly.pdbx_strand_id
1 'polypeptide(L)'
;EVSTGASNDIQQATDTIRNMICRWGMNKSFGPVVFGSDNRQFVLGRDIGKDREYSEKTATEIDKEMRKTIKFHDNKAKKLLKDNIDVLHKIVDVLMKEETIDGTYILELLGQKKSKIEPVGG
;
A
#
# COMPACT_ATOMS: atom_id res chain seq x y z
N GLU A 1 -9.51 11.70 -10.99
CA GLU A 1 -8.63 12.78 -10.55
C GLU A 1 -8.08 12.51 -9.15
N VAL A 2 -6.78 12.63 -9.00
CA VAL A 2 -6.13 12.32 -7.72
C VAL A 2 -6.08 13.57 -6.86
N SER A 3 -6.66 13.49 -5.67
CA SER A 3 -6.62 14.59 -4.72
C SER A 3 -5.25 14.68 -4.05
N THR A 4 -4.98 15.79 -3.37
CA THR A 4 -3.74 15.97 -2.61
C THR A 4 -3.57 14.89 -1.56
N GLY A 5 -4.67 14.53 -0.86
CA GLY A 5 -4.63 13.47 0.13
C GLY A 5 -4.27 12.12 -0.46
N ALA A 6 -4.90 11.78 -1.59
CA ALA A 6 -4.63 10.52 -2.26
C ALA A 6 -3.20 10.46 -2.79
N SER A 7 -2.69 11.60 -3.27
CA SER A 7 -1.31 11.68 -3.74
C SER A 7 -0.33 11.42 -2.61
N ASN A 8 -0.59 11.97 -1.44
CA ASN A 8 0.25 11.75 -0.28
C ASN A 8 0.20 10.29 0.19
N ASP A 9 -0.97 9.68 0.15
CA ASP A 9 -1.13 8.28 0.52
C ASP A 9 -0.34 7.37 -0.41
N ILE A 10 -0.37 7.67 -1.71
CA ILE A 10 0.39 6.91 -2.70
C ILE A 10 1.89 7.07 -2.44
N GLN A 11 2.32 8.26 -2.09
CA GLN A 11 3.73 8.50 -1.76
C GLN A 11 4.15 7.68 -0.55
N GLN A 12 3.35 7.68 0.50
CA GLN A 12 3.65 6.88 1.70
C GLN A 12 3.68 5.39 1.40
N ALA A 13 2.75 4.92 0.60
CA ALA A 13 2.73 3.50 0.19
C ALA A 13 3.99 3.14 -0.58
N THR A 14 4.40 4.01 -1.49
CA THR A 14 5.60 3.80 -2.30
C THR A 14 6.84 3.74 -1.42
N ASP A 15 6.95 4.66 -0.48
CA ASP A 15 8.08 4.70 0.44
C ASP A 15 8.11 3.45 1.33
N THR A 16 6.96 3.01 1.79
CA THR A 16 6.87 1.81 2.61
C THR A 16 7.34 0.59 1.83
N ILE A 17 6.89 0.44 0.59
CA ILE A 17 7.28 -0.69 -0.25
C ILE A 17 8.77 -0.66 -0.53
N ARG A 18 9.32 0.52 -0.78
CA ARG A 18 10.75 0.65 -0.99
C ARG A 18 11.53 0.21 0.23
N ASN A 19 11.09 0.61 1.42
CA ASN A 19 11.74 0.19 2.66
C ASN A 19 11.62 -1.32 2.87
N MET A 20 10.50 -1.91 2.55
CA MET A 20 10.32 -3.35 2.67
C MET A 20 11.30 -4.11 1.79
N ILE A 21 11.49 -3.65 0.58
CA ILE A 21 12.39 -4.32 -0.36
C ILE A 21 13.84 -4.01 -0.05
N CYS A 22 14.16 -2.74 0.17
CA CYS A 22 15.56 -2.30 0.25
C CYS A 22 16.17 -2.45 1.63
N ARG A 23 15.40 -2.16 2.67
CA ARG A 23 15.98 -2.10 4.02
C ARG A 23 15.64 -3.28 4.89
N TRP A 24 14.44 -3.82 4.71
CA TRP A 24 13.98 -4.90 5.58
C TRP A 24 14.18 -6.27 4.96
N GLY A 25 14.68 -6.31 3.73
CA GLY A 25 14.99 -7.58 3.07
C GLY A 25 13.81 -8.50 2.87
N MET A 26 12.64 -7.91 2.65
CA MET A 26 11.42 -8.69 2.57
C MET A 26 11.10 -9.24 1.18
N ASN A 27 11.92 -8.92 0.20
CA ASN A 27 11.68 -9.36 -1.17
C ASN A 27 12.36 -10.70 -1.43
N LYS A 28 11.62 -11.63 -2.00
CA LYS A 28 12.14 -12.97 -2.26
C LYS A 28 13.20 -12.99 -3.37
N SER A 29 13.11 -12.06 -4.29
CA SER A 29 14.05 -12.00 -5.41
C SER A 29 15.46 -11.66 -4.99
N PHE A 30 15.59 -10.85 -3.95
CA PHE A 30 16.89 -10.40 -3.47
C PHE A 30 17.36 -11.16 -2.23
N GLY A 31 16.45 -11.86 -1.56
CA GLY A 31 16.76 -12.51 -0.30
C GLY A 31 16.93 -11.51 0.82
N PRO A 32 17.53 -11.93 1.93
CA PRO A 32 17.68 -11.07 3.12
C PRO A 32 18.88 -10.13 2.98
N VAL A 33 18.83 -9.25 2.00
CA VAL A 33 19.88 -8.28 1.74
C VAL A 33 19.34 -6.88 1.92
N VAL A 34 20.12 -6.02 2.55
CA VAL A 34 19.75 -4.62 2.74
C VAL A 34 20.41 -3.78 1.67
N PHE A 35 19.61 -2.98 0.98
CA PHE A 35 20.09 -2.06 -0.03
C PHE A 35 19.90 -0.63 0.46
N GLY A 36 20.85 0.21 0.16
CA GLY A 36 20.76 1.61 0.48
C GLY A 36 21.29 1.92 1.87
N SER A 37 21.59 3.17 2.06
CA SER A 37 22.18 3.65 3.28
C SER A 37 21.12 4.16 4.25
N ASP A 38 21.58 4.58 5.41
CA ASP A 38 20.72 5.13 6.43
C ASP A 38 19.97 6.37 5.93
N ASN A 39 18.79 6.57 6.45
CA ASN A 39 17.95 7.70 6.11
C ASN A 39 18.61 9.05 6.33
N ARG A 40 19.52 9.12 7.25
CA ARG A 40 20.18 10.39 7.54
C ARG A 40 20.88 10.99 6.35
N GLN A 41 21.32 10.17 5.44
CA GLN A 41 21.96 10.67 4.24
C GLN A 41 20.98 11.31 3.28
N PHE A 42 19.75 10.85 3.30
CA PHE A 42 18.71 11.45 2.48
C PHE A 42 18.27 12.79 3.05
N VAL A 43 18.31 12.91 4.37
CA VAL A 43 17.94 14.16 5.02
C VAL A 43 18.85 15.29 4.59
N LEU A 44 20.11 14.98 4.37
CA LEU A 44 21.06 15.97 3.91
C LEU A 44 20.84 16.38 2.46
N GLY A 45 19.99 15.63 1.77
CA GLY A 45 19.55 16.02 0.44
C GLY A 45 20.60 16.07 -0.62
N ARG A 46 21.70 15.42 -0.40
CA ARG A 46 22.77 15.51 -1.37
C ARG A 46 23.14 14.14 -1.90
N ASP A 47 23.52 14.13 -3.10
CA ASP A 47 24.17 13.01 -3.71
C ASP A 47 23.50 11.72 -3.59
N ILE A 48 22.23 11.76 -3.44
CA ILE A 48 21.46 10.55 -3.28
C ILE A 48 21.76 9.59 -4.39
N GLY A 49 21.86 10.08 -5.59
CA GLY A 49 22.18 9.23 -6.71
C GLY A 49 23.58 8.67 -6.70
N LYS A 50 24.51 9.40 -6.08
CA LYS A 50 25.88 8.97 -6.04
C LYS A 50 26.16 7.99 -4.92
N ASP A 51 25.37 8.11 -3.85
CA ASP A 51 25.64 7.34 -2.66
C ASP A 51 24.83 6.07 -2.55
N ARG A 52 24.28 5.62 -3.67
CA ARG A 52 23.60 4.34 -3.69
C ARG A 52 24.58 3.22 -3.40
N GLU A 53 24.20 2.35 -2.49
CA GLU A 53 25.02 1.22 -2.12
C GLU A 53 24.74 -0.01 -2.97
N TYR A 54 24.25 0.19 -4.17
CA TYR A 54 23.97 -0.89 -5.10
C TYR A 54 24.11 -0.39 -6.53
N SER A 55 24.32 -1.34 -7.44
CA SER A 55 24.57 -1.04 -8.84
C SER A 55 23.32 -0.54 -9.56
N GLU A 56 23.52 0.02 -10.74
CA GLU A 56 22.41 0.40 -11.60
C GLU A 56 21.53 -0.80 -11.97
N LYS A 57 22.14 -1.95 -12.14
CA LYS A 57 21.39 -3.16 -12.43
C LYS A 57 20.47 -3.51 -11.26
N THR A 58 20.98 -3.45 -10.05
CA THR A 58 20.17 -3.72 -8.87
C THR A 58 19.09 -2.65 -8.71
N ALA A 59 19.40 -1.39 -8.99
CA ALA A 59 18.40 -0.32 -8.95
C ALA A 59 17.26 -0.61 -9.90
N THR A 60 17.54 -1.11 -11.08
CA THR A 60 16.53 -1.47 -12.07
C THR A 60 15.67 -2.63 -11.56
N GLU A 61 16.29 -3.59 -10.92
CA GLU A 61 15.56 -4.73 -10.37
C GLU A 61 14.68 -4.32 -9.19
N ILE A 62 15.17 -3.41 -8.35
CA ILE A 62 14.38 -2.86 -7.25
C ILE A 62 13.15 -2.14 -7.79
N ASP A 63 13.34 -1.31 -8.79
CA ASP A 63 12.25 -0.61 -9.47
C ASP A 63 11.19 -1.58 -9.97
N LYS A 64 11.65 -2.62 -10.63
CA LYS A 64 10.77 -3.63 -11.20
C LYS A 64 9.96 -4.33 -10.11
N GLU A 65 10.62 -4.71 -9.01
CA GLU A 65 9.94 -5.36 -7.91
C GLU A 65 8.95 -4.42 -7.21
N MET A 66 9.30 -3.15 -7.09
CA MET A 66 8.39 -2.16 -6.52
C MET A 66 7.12 -2.04 -7.37
N ARG A 67 7.27 -1.93 -8.68
CA ARG A 67 6.12 -1.82 -9.57
C ARG A 67 5.25 -3.06 -9.51
N LYS A 68 5.87 -4.21 -9.45
CA LYS A 68 5.16 -5.48 -9.36
C LYS A 68 4.36 -5.56 -8.06
N THR A 69 4.96 -5.18 -6.96
CA THR A 69 4.31 -5.20 -5.64
C THR A 69 3.15 -4.20 -5.59
N ILE A 70 3.38 -2.99 -6.09
CA ILE A 70 2.34 -1.97 -6.13
C ILE A 70 1.16 -2.44 -6.98
N LYS A 71 1.45 -2.99 -8.14
CA LYS A 71 0.40 -3.47 -9.04
C LYS A 71 -0.42 -4.59 -8.42
N PHE A 72 0.26 -5.50 -7.73
CA PHE A 72 -0.42 -6.60 -7.05
C PHE A 72 -1.41 -6.08 -6.02
N HIS A 73 -0.98 -5.13 -5.19
CA HIS A 73 -1.84 -4.59 -4.14
C HIS A 73 -2.91 -3.65 -4.69
N ASP A 74 -2.61 -2.93 -5.76
CA ASP A 74 -3.60 -2.11 -6.44
C ASP A 74 -4.75 -2.97 -6.96
N ASN A 75 -4.40 -4.06 -7.61
CA ASN A 75 -5.41 -4.99 -8.12
C ASN A 75 -6.23 -5.62 -7.00
N LYS A 76 -5.56 -5.95 -5.89
CA LYS A 76 -6.25 -6.50 -4.73
C LYS A 76 -7.22 -5.50 -4.12
N ALA A 77 -6.80 -4.25 -4.00
CA ALA A 77 -7.66 -3.20 -3.47
C ALA A 77 -8.87 -2.97 -4.37
N LYS A 78 -8.65 -2.93 -5.67
CA LYS A 78 -9.75 -2.76 -6.62
C LYS A 78 -10.74 -3.90 -6.54
N LYS A 79 -10.23 -5.12 -6.38
CA LYS A 79 -11.10 -6.28 -6.24
C LYS A 79 -11.93 -6.21 -4.97
N LEU A 80 -11.31 -5.83 -3.87
CA LEU A 80 -12.01 -5.69 -2.60
C LEU A 80 -13.13 -4.66 -2.70
N LEU A 81 -12.87 -3.53 -3.33
CA LEU A 81 -13.90 -2.50 -3.53
C LEU A 81 -15.01 -3.00 -4.43
N LYS A 82 -14.66 -3.67 -5.50
CA LYS A 82 -15.64 -4.19 -6.43
C LYS A 82 -16.53 -5.25 -5.77
N ASP A 83 -15.94 -6.15 -5.02
CA ASP A 83 -16.66 -7.22 -4.34
C ASP A 83 -17.56 -6.70 -3.22
N ASN A 84 -17.29 -5.51 -2.72
CA ASN A 84 -18.04 -4.89 -1.64
C ASN A 84 -18.73 -3.60 -2.05
N ILE A 85 -19.01 -3.46 -3.34
CA ILE A 85 -19.60 -2.22 -3.84
C ILE A 85 -20.97 -1.93 -3.22
N ASP A 86 -21.73 -2.97 -2.93
CA ASP A 86 -23.02 -2.83 -2.28
C ASP A 86 -22.89 -2.23 -0.88
N VAL A 87 -21.88 -2.67 -0.12
CA VAL A 87 -21.60 -2.10 1.20
C VAL A 87 -21.19 -0.65 1.06
N LEU A 88 -20.35 -0.34 0.07
CA LEU A 88 -19.90 1.01 -0.16
C LEU A 88 -21.08 1.94 -0.46
N HIS A 89 -22.03 1.49 -1.27
CA HIS A 89 -23.23 2.27 -1.57
C HIS A 89 -24.06 2.53 -0.31
N LYS A 90 -24.18 1.55 0.57
CA LYS A 90 -24.91 1.74 1.83
C LYS A 90 -24.22 2.75 2.73
N ILE A 91 -22.89 2.71 2.79
CA ILE A 91 -22.13 3.68 3.56
C ILE A 91 -22.34 5.08 3.01
N VAL A 92 -22.31 5.23 1.70
CA VAL A 92 -22.53 6.52 1.06
C VAL A 92 -23.94 7.04 1.39
N ASP A 93 -24.93 6.18 1.32
CA ASP A 93 -26.31 6.58 1.60
C ASP A 93 -26.47 7.09 3.04
N VAL A 94 -25.84 6.42 3.99
CA VAL A 94 -25.90 6.84 5.39
C VAL A 94 -25.17 8.18 5.58
N LEU A 95 -24.00 8.32 4.96
CA LEU A 95 -23.23 9.55 5.07
C LEU A 95 -23.95 10.74 4.46
N MET A 96 -24.69 10.51 3.38
CA MET A 96 -25.46 11.57 2.74
C MET A 96 -26.61 12.05 3.60
N LYS A 97 -27.16 11.17 4.43
CA LYS A 97 -28.27 11.51 5.33
C LYS A 97 -27.81 12.06 6.66
N GLU A 98 -26.79 11.48 7.24
CA GLU A 98 -26.40 11.77 8.63
C GLU A 98 -25.05 12.44 8.78
N GLU A 99 -24.34 12.63 7.66
CA GLU A 99 -23.02 13.25 7.62
C GLU A 99 -21.92 12.48 8.32
N THR A 100 -22.28 11.56 9.21
CA THR A 100 -21.33 10.71 9.90
C THR A 100 -21.84 9.28 9.92
N ILE A 101 -20.93 8.34 10.13
CA ILE A 101 -21.28 6.94 10.23
C ILE A 101 -20.48 6.31 11.35
N ASP A 102 -21.15 5.48 12.15
CA ASP A 102 -20.50 4.75 13.22
C ASP A 102 -19.74 3.57 12.66
N GLY A 103 -18.50 3.38 13.11
CA GLY A 103 -17.70 2.24 12.70
C GLY A 103 -18.36 0.91 12.97
N THR A 104 -19.16 0.82 14.04
CA THR A 104 -19.91 -0.38 14.37
C THR A 104 -20.86 -0.77 13.25
N TYR A 105 -21.54 0.22 12.68
CA TYR A 105 -22.45 -0.02 11.56
C TYR A 105 -21.70 -0.58 10.34
N ILE A 106 -20.52 -0.04 10.07
CA ILE A 106 -19.70 -0.54 8.98
C ILE A 106 -19.32 -2.00 9.21
N LEU A 107 -18.93 -2.32 10.44
CA LEU A 107 -18.59 -3.69 10.79
C LEU A 107 -19.78 -4.62 10.65
N GLU A 108 -20.97 -4.16 11.00
CA GLU A 108 -22.18 -4.97 10.82
C GLU A 108 -22.44 -5.26 9.35
N LEU A 109 -22.30 -4.27 8.47
CA LEU A 109 -22.49 -4.47 7.05
C LEU A 109 -21.49 -5.46 6.49
N LEU A 110 -20.23 -5.35 6.89
CA LEU A 110 -19.19 -6.27 6.48
C LEU A 110 -19.39 -7.65 7.07
N GLY A 111 -19.86 -7.71 8.31
CA GLY A 111 -20.14 -8.97 8.98
C GLY A 111 -21.25 -9.76 8.31
N GLN A 112 -22.28 -9.09 7.86
CA GLN A 112 -23.36 -9.74 7.11
C GLN A 112 -22.85 -10.38 5.81
N LYS A 113 -21.91 -9.73 5.17
CA LYS A 113 -21.32 -10.28 3.97
C LYS A 113 -20.33 -11.39 4.29
N LYS A 114 -19.58 -11.26 5.38
CA LYS A 114 -18.62 -12.27 5.81
C LYS A 114 -19.24 -13.59 6.21
N SER A 115 -20.50 -13.60 6.57
CA SER A 115 -21.17 -14.84 6.93
C SER A 115 -21.22 -15.81 5.76
N LYS A 116 -20.97 -15.33 4.56
CA LYS A 116 -20.96 -16.14 3.34
C LYS A 116 -19.55 -16.51 2.88
N ILE A 117 -18.54 -16.03 3.60
CA ILE A 117 -17.15 -16.25 3.22
C ILE A 117 -16.46 -16.82 4.43
N GLU A 118 -15.70 -17.90 4.25
CA GLU A 118 -14.93 -18.46 5.35
C GLU A 118 -13.96 -17.43 5.88
N PRO A 119 -13.93 -17.23 7.22
CA PRO A 119 -13.00 -16.27 7.78
C PRO A 119 -11.58 -16.74 7.53
N VAL A 120 -10.75 -15.79 7.14
CA VAL A 120 -9.33 -16.05 7.00
C VAL A 120 -8.80 -16.21 8.41
N GLY A 121 -8.19 -17.34 8.68
CA GLY A 121 -7.71 -17.65 10.01
C GLY A 121 -6.69 -16.64 10.51
N GLY A 122 -6.77 -16.33 11.71
CA GLY A 122 -5.78 -15.52 12.40
C GLY A 122 -5.98 -14.08 12.34
#